data_95eb7b9131b787f58f0b390d89a2dcdf
#
_entry.id   95eb7b9131b787f58f0b390d89a2dcdf
#
_cell.length_a   1.000
_cell.length_b   1.000
_cell.length_c   1.000
_cell.angle_alpha   90.00
_cell.angle_beta   90.00
_cell.angle_gamma   90.00
#
_symmetry.space_group_name_H-M   'P 1'
#
loop_
_entity.id
_entity.type
_entity.pdbx_description
1 polymer ?
#
loop_
_entity_poly.entity_id
_entity_poly.type
_entity_poly.pdbx_seq_one_letter_code
_entity_poly.pdbx_strand_id
1 'polypeptide(L)'
;MSKKLWLLILINCNFILANQNFGVVVHGGAGVLSNLSKEQQLVIEQKVSETILSAYEILQKGGSSLDAVEFVVSEFEDSLLFNAGRGSVYTSDETQEMDASIMYGFDRSAGAVASIKKIKNPIK
;
A
#
# COMPACT_ATOMS: atom_id res chain seq x y z
N MET A 1 -18.98 -61.56 -23.72
CA MET A 1 -17.81 -60.65 -23.63
C MET A 1 -18.32 -59.24 -23.45
N SER A 2 -18.29 -58.72 -22.22
CA SER A 2 -18.78 -57.39 -21.86
C SER A 2 -17.66 -56.39 -22.00
N LYS A 3 -17.78 -55.45 -22.93
CA LYS A 3 -16.84 -54.32 -23.05
C LYS A 3 -17.28 -53.22 -22.09
N LYS A 4 -16.58 -53.09 -20.99
CA LYS A 4 -16.74 -51.94 -20.08
C LYS A 4 -16.16 -50.68 -20.75
N LEU A 5 -17.05 -49.80 -21.15
CA LEU A 5 -16.72 -48.48 -21.67
C LEU A 5 -16.36 -47.57 -20.47
N TRP A 6 -15.09 -47.28 -20.30
CA TRP A 6 -14.62 -46.28 -19.33
C TRP A 6 -14.84 -44.88 -19.92
N LEU A 7 -15.83 -44.17 -19.39
CA LEU A 7 -16.09 -42.79 -19.73
C LEU A 7 -15.06 -41.90 -18.95
N LEU A 8 -14.03 -41.46 -19.63
CA LEU A 8 -13.08 -40.45 -19.10
C LEU A 8 -13.80 -39.11 -19.10
N ILE A 9 -14.31 -38.70 -17.93
CA ILE A 9 -14.77 -37.33 -17.71
C ILE A 9 -13.52 -36.44 -17.57
N LEU A 10 -13.14 -35.79 -18.65
CA LEU A 10 -12.19 -34.67 -18.60
C LEU A 10 -12.90 -33.48 -17.96
N ILE A 11 -12.68 -33.29 -16.67
CA ILE A 11 -13.03 -32.04 -16.00
C ILE A 11 -12.11 -30.97 -16.54
N ASN A 12 -12.58 -30.24 -17.56
CA ASN A 12 -11.96 -28.98 -17.96
C ASN A 12 -12.15 -27.97 -16.82
N CYS A 13 -11.17 -27.90 -15.92
CA CYS A 13 -11.08 -26.81 -14.98
C CYS A 13 -10.69 -25.56 -15.78
N ASN A 14 -11.68 -24.89 -16.36
CA ASN A 14 -11.49 -23.54 -16.85
C ASN A 14 -11.19 -22.68 -15.62
N PHE A 15 -9.91 -22.44 -15.34
CA PHE A 15 -9.52 -21.32 -14.51
C PHE A 15 -10.02 -20.06 -15.23
N ILE A 16 -11.19 -19.60 -14.84
CA ILE A 16 -11.63 -18.26 -15.13
C ILE A 16 -10.65 -17.38 -14.35
N LEU A 17 -9.62 -16.90 -15.03
CA LEU A 17 -8.86 -15.76 -14.57
C LEU A 17 -9.87 -14.61 -14.52
N ALA A 18 -10.50 -14.43 -13.37
CA ALA A 18 -11.27 -13.24 -13.10
C ALA A 18 -10.31 -12.08 -13.35
N ASN A 19 -10.60 -11.31 -14.39
CA ASN A 19 -9.88 -10.06 -14.66
C ASN A 19 -10.23 -9.13 -13.50
N GLN A 20 -9.45 -9.22 -12.42
CA GLN A 20 -9.66 -8.39 -11.24
C GLN A 20 -9.22 -7.00 -11.61
N ASN A 21 -10.18 -6.13 -11.89
CA ASN A 21 -9.96 -4.71 -12.10
C ASN A 21 -9.66 -4.08 -10.72
N PHE A 22 -8.39 -3.93 -10.42
CA PHE A 22 -7.92 -3.21 -9.24
C PHE A 22 -6.96 -2.09 -9.67
N GLY A 23 -6.78 -1.13 -8.78
CA GLY A 23 -5.86 -0.03 -9.01
C GLY A 23 -5.30 0.47 -7.67
N VAL A 24 -4.19 1.18 -7.76
CA VAL A 24 -3.54 1.85 -6.63
C VAL A 24 -3.42 3.32 -6.95
N VAL A 25 -3.84 4.15 -6.01
CA VAL A 25 -3.63 5.60 -6.06
C VAL A 25 -2.98 6.00 -4.75
N VAL A 26 -1.94 6.81 -4.82
CA VAL A 26 -1.23 7.29 -3.63
C VAL A 26 -1.11 8.81 -3.65
N HIS A 27 -0.98 9.41 -2.47
CA HIS A 27 -0.74 10.82 -2.27
C HIS A 27 0.44 10.99 -1.31
N GLY A 28 1.47 11.70 -1.74
CA GLY A 28 2.73 11.88 -0.98
C GLY A 28 2.69 13.02 0.06
N GLY A 29 1.54 13.63 0.29
CA GLY A 29 1.36 14.76 1.19
C GLY A 29 1.22 16.11 0.47
N ALA A 30 0.85 17.16 1.22
CA ALA A 30 0.56 18.51 0.70
C ALA A 30 1.79 19.43 0.72
N GLY A 31 2.99 18.89 0.70
CA GLY A 31 4.23 19.68 0.64
C GLY A 31 4.35 20.52 -0.63
N VAL A 32 5.07 21.64 -0.54
CA VAL A 32 5.23 22.56 -1.66
C VAL A 32 6.38 22.08 -2.55
N LEU A 33 6.07 21.22 -3.51
CA LEU A 33 7.05 20.65 -4.45
C LEU A 33 7.78 21.73 -5.28
N SER A 34 7.12 22.86 -5.53
CA SER A 34 7.73 23.98 -6.28
C SER A 34 8.96 24.61 -5.61
N ASN A 35 9.13 24.40 -4.31
CA ASN A 35 10.28 24.90 -3.55
C ASN A 35 11.47 23.94 -3.56
N LEU A 36 11.29 22.73 -4.11
CA LEU A 36 12.35 21.74 -4.21
C LEU A 36 13.13 21.88 -5.50
N SER A 37 14.41 21.53 -5.47
CA SER A 37 15.20 21.40 -6.69
C SER A 37 14.61 20.30 -7.59
N LYS A 38 14.92 20.34 -8.88
CA LYS A 38 14.49 19.29 -9.81
C LYS A 38 15.00 17.91 -9.40
N GLU A 39 16.20 17.83 -8.88
CA GLU A 39 16.80 16.59 -8.38
C GLU A 39 16.01 16.04 -7.21
N GLN A 40 15.61 16.89 -6.26
CA GLN A 40 14.78 16.49 -5.12
C GLN A 40 13.38 16.01 -5.56
N GLN A 41 12.77 16.72 -6.55
CA GLN A 41 11.49 16.30 -7.12
C GLN A 41 11.60 14.91 -7.75
N LEU A 42 12.65 14.65 -8.55
CA LEU A 42 12.87 13.35 -9.19
C LEU A 42 13.05 12.23 -8.17
N VAL A 43 13.75 12.47 -7.07
CA VAL A 43 13.90 11.46 -6.00
C VAL A 43 12.55 11.09 -5.36
N ILE A 44 11.69 12.09 -5.13
CA ILE A 44 10.34 11.85 -4.59
C ILE A 44 9.48 11.09 -5.61
N GLU A 45 9.49 11.53 -6.89
CA GLU A 45 8.72 10.86 -7.95
C GLU A 45 9.16 9.41 -8.14
N GLN A 46 10.46 9.14 -8.08
CA GLN A 46 10.99 7.79 -8.16
C GLN A 46 10.50 6.94 -6.99
N LYS A 47 10.62 7.44 -5.74
CA LYS A 47 10.16 6.71 -4.55
C LYS A 47 8.66 6.40 -4.62
N VAL A 48 7.85 7.38 -5.02
CA VAL A 48 6.40 7.18 -5.20
C VAL A 48 6.12 6.12 -6.26
N SER A 49 6.81 6.20 -7.41
CA SER A 49 6.61 5.25 -8.52
C SER A 49 6.98 3.83 -8.12
N GLU A 50 8.13 3.63 -7.48
CA GLU A 50 8.57 2.31 -6.99
C GLU A 50 7.56 1.73 -5.98
N THR A 51 7.07 2.56 -5.07
CA THR A 51 6.11 2.15 -4.04
C THR A 51 4.76 1.76 -4.66
N ILE A 52 4.26 2.52 -5.66
CA ILE A 52 3.04 2.18 -6.39
C ILE A 52 3.19 0.83 -7.11
N LEU A 53 4.29 0.62 -7.80
CA LEU A 53 4.54 -0.64 -8.53
C LEU A 53 4.55 -1.84 -7.58
N SER A 54 5.22 -1.72 -6.44
CA SER A 54 5.25 -2.77 -5.42
C SER A 54 3.87 -3.05 -4.82
N ALA A 55 3.08 -2.01 -4.54
CA ALA A 55 1.71 -2.16 -4.05
C ALA A 55 0.80 -2.81 -5.10
N TYR A 56 0.97 -2.44 -6.37
CA TYR A 56 0.25 -3.08 -7.48
C TYR A 56 0.59 -4.56 -7.58
N GLU A 57 1.86 -4.94 -7.42
CA GLU A 57 2.27 -6.34 -7.40
C GLU A 57 1.65 -7.13 -6.25
N ILE A 58 1.47 -6.53 -5.07
CA ILE A 58 0.77 -7.17 -3.94
C ILE A 58 -0.64 -7.56 -4.38
N LEU A 59 -1.38 -6.63 -4.97
CA LEU A 59 -2.74 -6.90 -5.47
C LEU A 59 -2.74 -7.93 -6.60
N GLN A 60 -1.80 -7.86 -7.53
CA GLN A 60 -1.66 -8.80 -8.64
C GLN A 60 -1.40 -10.24 -8.17
N LYS A 61 -0.69 -10.40 -7.06
CA LYS A 61 -0.41 -11.69 -6.42
C LYS A 61 -1.55 -12.17 -5.51
N GLY A 62 -2.67 -11.46 -5.46
CA GLY A 62 -3.86 -11.83 -4.68
C GLY A 62 -3.86 -11.30 -3.24
N GLY A 63 -2.95 -10.38 -2.90
CA GLY A 63 -2.99 -9.66 -1.63
C GLY A 63 -4.21 -8.75 -1.52
N SER A 64 -4.58 -8.40 -0.31
CA SER A 64 -5.74 -7.54 -0.03
C SER A 64 -5.42 -6.05 -0.28
N SER A 65 -6.46 -5.23 -0.37
CA SER A 65 -6.31 -3.77 -0.40
C SER A 65 -5.67 -3.22 0.87
N LEU A 66 -5.91 -3.86 2.03
CA LEU A 66 -5.26 -3.50 3.29
C LEU A 66 -3.75 -3.74 3.23
N ASP A 67 -3.32 -4.91 2.71
CA ASP A 67 -1.89 -5.22 2.56
C ASP A 67 -1.19 -4.18 1.68
N ALA A 68 -1.83 -3.80 0.58
CA ALA A 68 -1.28 -2.80 -0.33
C ALA A 68 -1.20 -1.40 0.31
N VAL A 69 -2.24 -0.97 1.04
CA VAL A 69 -2.28 0.33 1.72
C VAL A 69 -1.27 0.37 2.87
N GLU A 70 -1.25 -0.65 3.73
CA GLU A 70 -0.29 -0.74 4.83
C GLU A 70 1.15 -0.71 4.31
N PHE A 71 1.43 -1.44 3.22
CA PHE A 71 2.74 -1.44 2.59
C PHE A 71 3.14 -0.04 2.13
N VAL A 72 2.27 0.65 1.36
CA VAL A 72 2.57 2.00 0.84
C VAL A 72 2.84 2.99 1.97
N VAL A 73 1.99 3.01 2.98
CA VAL A 73 2.14 3.95 4.10
C VAL A 73 3.40 3.64 4.89
N SER A 74 3.70 2.35 5.16
CA SER A 74 4.94 1.94 5.82
C SER A 74 6.19 2.37 5.05
N GLU A 75 6.18 2.28 3.71
CA GLU A 75 7.29 2.74 2.86
C GLU A 75 7.50 4.26 2.93
N PHE A 76 6.40 5.02 3.08
CA PHE A 76 6.49 6.47 3.27
C PHE A 76 6.95 6.83 4.68
N GLU A 77 6.49 6.11 5.71
CA GLU A 77 6.92 6.28 7.10
C GLU A 77 8.40 5.93 7.30
N ASP A 78 8.94 4.98 6.55
CA ASP A 78 10.35 4.60 6.58
C ASP A 78 11.26 5.57 5.82
N SER A 79 10.68 6.48 5.04
CA SER A 79 11.39 7.45 4.21
C SER A 79 11.48 8.83 4.89
N LEU A 80 12.62 9.51 4.73
CA LEU A 80 12.76 10.91 5.15
C LEU A 80 12.18 11.91 4.13
N LEU A 81 11.63 11.43 3.02
CA LEU A 81 11.09 12.27 1.96
C LEU A 81 9.66 12.76 2.26
N PHE A 82 8.97 12.13 3.18
CA PHE A 82 7.57 12.40 3.50
C PHE A 82 7.40 12.82 4.96
N ASN A 83 6.40 13.67 5.20
CA ASN A 83 6.00 14.01 6.58
C ASN A 83 5.17 12.86 7.18
N ALA A 84 5.84 11.75 7.45
CA ALA A 84 5.24 10.53 8.02
C ALA A 84 6.34 9.72 8.73
N GLY A 85 6.01 9.04 9.81
CA GLY A 85 6.92 8.17 10.52
C GLY A 85 8.27 8.83 10.83
N ARG A 86 9.34 8.27 10.30
CA ARG A 86 10.73 8.73 10.44
C ARG A 86 10.96 10.16 9.95
N GLY A 87 10.22 10.58 8.92
CA GLY A 87 10.30 11.91 8.31
C GLY A 87 9.32 12.91 8.90
N SER A 88 8.55 12.56 9.94
CA SER A 88 7.55 13.45 10.53
C SER A 88 8.21 14.71 11.11
N VAL A 89 7.51 15.82 10.96
CA VAL A 89 7.97 17.12 11.48
C VAL A 89 7.95 17.14 13.00
N TYR A 90 8.77 18.03 13.58
CA TYR A 90 8.78 18.26 15.02
C TYR A 90 7.62 19.17 15.42
N THR A 91 7.06 18.92 16.59
CA THR A 91 6.14 19.79 17.28
C THR A 91 6.88 21.00 17.88
N SER A 92 6.13 21.97 18.42
CA SER A 92 6.72 23.11 19.18
C SER A 92 7.56 22.66 20.38
N ASP A 93 7.30 21.46 20.90
CA ASP A 93 8.03 20.89 22.05
C ASP A 93 9.23 20.03 21.62
N GLU A 94 9.66 20.17 20.35
CA GLU A 94 10.77 19.43 19.77
C GLU A 94 10.61 17.91 19.84
N THR A 95 9.37 17.42 19.84
CA THR A 95 9.05 15.98 19.76
C THR A 95 8.38 15.65 18.44
N GLN A 96 8.55 14.42 17.98
CA GLN A 96 7.78 13.91 16.85
C GLN A 96 6.52 13.21 17.38
N GLU A 97 5.37 13.65 16.90
CA GLU A 97 4.07 13.03 17.14
C GLU A 97 3.45 12.67 15.81
N MET A 98 2.85 11.51 15.75
CA MET A 98 2.38 10.91 14.50
C MET A 98 0.95 10.43 14.65
N ASP A 99 0.19 10.59 13.59
CA ASP A 99 -1.16 10.07 13.45
C ASP A 99 -1.17 9.06 12.29
N ALA A 100 -1.98 8.03 12.42
CA ALA A 100 -2.25 7.11 11.31
C ALA A 100 -3.68 6.61 11.38
N SER A 101 -4.23 6.29 10.22
CA SER A 101 -5.54 5.64 10.11
C SER A 101 -5.60 4.75 8.90
N ILE A 102 -6.39 3.69 9.00
CA ILE A 102 -6.66 2.77 7.90
C ILE A 102 -8.14 2.37 7.93
N MET A 103 -8.71 2.16 6.75
CA MET A 103 -10.09 1.71 6.61
C MET A 103 -10.19 0.60 5.58
N TYR A 104 -10.95 -0.43 5.89
CA TYR A 104 -11.28 -1.49 4.97
C TYR A 104 -12.64 -1.22 4.31
N GLY A 105 -12.63 -1.00 3.01
CA GLY A 105 -13.83 -0.60 2.27
C GLY A 105 -14.92 -1.66 2.18
N PHE A 106 -14.57 -2.95 2.34
CA PHE A 106 -15.53 -4.04 2.22
C PHE A 106 -16.61 -4.00 3.31
N ASP A 107 -16.22 -3.84 4.57
CA ASP A 107 -17.12 -3.82 5.72
C ASP A 107 -17.12 -2.48 6.46
N ARG A 108 -16.28 -1.53 5.99
CA ARG A 108 -16.09 -0.19 6.58
C ARG A 108 -15.47 -0.22 7.98
N SER A 109 -14.84 -1.33 8.37
CA SER A 109 -14.01 -1.36 9.57
C SER A 109 -12.85 -0.37 9.43
N ALA A 110 -12.51 0.30 10.52
CA ALA A 110 -11.44 1.29 10.53
C ALA A 110 -10.71 1.29 11.87
N GLY A 111 -9.44 1.66 11.83
CA GLY A 111 -8.61 1.90 13.00
C GLY A 111 -7.84 3.20 12.85
N ALA A 112 -7.55 3.86 13.96
CA ALA A 112 -6.75 5.07 13.98
C ALA A 112 -5.97 5.20 15.28
N VAL A 113 -4.83 5.87 15.19
CA VAL A 113 -4.01 6.31 16.32
C VAL A 113 -3.67 7.79 16.13
N ALA A 114 -3.51 8.51 17.24
CA ALA A 114 -3.16 9.92 17.22
C ALA A 114 -2.12 10.25 18.30
N SER A 115 -1.27 11.24 17.99
CA SER A 115 -0.22 11.76 18.88
C SER A 115 0.71 10.69 19.44
N ILE A 116 0.93 9.60 18.72
CA ILE A 116 1.81 8.53 19.17
C ILE A 116 3.28 8.89 18.94
N LYS A 117 4.12 8.40 19.83
CA LYS A 117 5.56 8.67 19.85
C LYS A 117 6.35 7.37 19.91
N LYS A 118 7.58 7.39 19.40
CA LYS A 118 8.54 6.27 19.50
C LYS A 118 8.07 4.97 18.83
N ILE A 119 7.19 5.08 17.86
CA ILE A 119 6.76 3.98 17.00
C ILE A 119 7.38 4.18 15.61
N LYS A 120 7.92 3.12 15.02
CA LYS A 120 8.55 3.20 13.70
C LYS A 120 7.51 3.42 12.59
N ASN A 121 6.48 2.59 12.61
CA ASN A 121 5.41 2.59 11.61
C ASN A 121 4.04 2.69 12.30
N PRO A 122 3.50 3.92 12.45
CA PRO A 122 2.19 4.14 13.05
C PRO A 122 1.04 3.39 12.39
N ILE A 123 1.16 3.11 11.09
CA ILE A 123 0.11 2.42 10.33
C ILE A 123 -0.06 0.93 10.72
N LYS A 124 0.95 0.31 11.30
CA LYS A 124 0.95 -1.10 11.76
C LYS A 124 0.34 -1.23 13.15
#